data_38e06f17957530c92430c4f137cc299b
#
_entry.id   38e06f17957530c92430c4f137cc299b
#
_cell.length_a   1.000
_cell.length_b   1.000
_cell.length_c   1.000
_cell.angle_alpha   90.00
_cell.angle_beta   90.00
_cell.angle_gamma   90.00
#
_symmetry.space_group_name_H-M   'P 1'
#
loop_
_entity.id
_entity.type
_entity.pdbx_description
1 polymer ?
#
loop_
_entity_poly.entity_id
_entity_poly.type
_entity_poly.pdbx_seq_one_letter_code
_entity_poly.pdbx_strand_id
1 'polypeptide(L)'
;MLNLYAAKWCIHCKKTEDFLKRNEIEYNYIDIEVQADDIVKKVIDVNGGFDWVVPTLEYKGIWRRGKIFNETELTGDLKKMGVSD
;
A
#
# COMPACT_ATOMS: atom_id res chain seq x y z
N MET A 1 9.10 5.62 7.00
CA MET A 1 7.79 5.10 7.38
C MET A 1 7.10 4.49 6.17
N LEU A 2 6.41 3.38 6.36
CA LEU A 2 5.64 2.73 5.30
C LEU A 2 4.54 3.66 4.79
N ASN A 3 4.39 3.73 3.47
CA ASN A 3 3.32 4.50 2.84
C ASN A 3 2.26 3.55 2.29
N LEU A 4 1.01 3.80 2.67
CA LEU A 4 -0.13 3.04 2.18
C LEU A 4 -0.99 3.96 1.31
N TYR A 5 -1.03 3.66 0.02
CA TYR A 5 -1.90 4.37 -0.93
C TYR A 5 -3.22 3.62 -0.98
N ALA A 6 -4.29 4.29 -0.61
CA ALA A 6 -5.58 3.66 -0.35
C ALA A 6 -6.75 4.54 -0.79
N ALA A 7 -7.94 3.99 -0.75
CA ALA A 7 -9.18 4.72 -0.97
C ALA A 7 -10.16 4.40 0.16
N LYS A 8 -10.99 5.35 0.51
CA LYS A 8 -11.89 5.23 1.66
C LYS A 8 -12.92 4.10 1.52
N TRP A 9 -13.32 3.81 0.29
CA TRP A 9 -14.32 2.78 0.00
C TRP A 9 -13.73 1.37 -0.15
N CYS A 10 -12.42 1.23 -0.07
CA CYS A 10 -11.72 -0.02 -0.38
C CYS A 10 -11.67 -0.94 0.85
N ILE A 11 -12.37 -2.09 0.77
CA ILE A 11 -12.38 -3.04 1.88
C ILE A 11 -11.01 -3.69 2.10
N HIS A 12 -10.25 -3.93 1.03
CA HIS A 12 -8.91 -4.51 1.14
C HIS A 12 -7.93 -3.53 1.76
N CYS A 13 -8.15 -2.23 1.56
CA CYS A 13 -7.36 -1.19 2.23
C CYS A 13 -7.63 -1.21 3.74
N LYS A 14 -8.89 -1.34 4.14
CA LYS A 14 -9.25 -1.41 5.57
C LYS A 14 -8.64 -2.64 6.23
N LYS A 15 -8.72 -3.78 5.56
CA LYS A 15 -8.12 -5.02 6.08
C LYS A 15 -6.60 -4.89 6.22
N THR A 16 -5.96 -4.21 5.26
CA THR A 16 -4.53 -3.93 5.32
C THR A 16 -4.20 -3.02 6.50
N GLU A 17 -4.99 -1.95 6.72
CA GLU A 17 -4.79 -1.07 7.86
C GLU A 17 -4.93 -1.83 9.18
N ASP A 18 -5.98 -2.65 9.30
CA ASP A 18 -6.20 -3.42 10.53
C ASP A 18 -5.02 -4.36 10.81
N PHE A 19 -4.49 -5.00 9.76
CA PHE A 19 -3.31 -5.85 9.88
C PHE A 19 -2.10 -5.07 10.37
N LEU A 20 -1.84 -3.90 9.76
CA LEU A 20 -0.70 -3.07 10.16
C LEU A 20 -0.83 -2.61 11.61
N LYS A 21 -2.01 -2.19 12.02
CA LYS A 21 -2.26 -1.76 13.39
C LYS A 21 -2.08 -2.90 14.39
N ARG A 22 -2.61 -4.09 14.09
CA ARG A 22 -2.46 -5.26 14.97
C ARG A 22 -1.00 -5.67 15.15
N ASN A 23 -0.19 -5.45 14.14
CA ASN A 23 1.23 -5.78 14.18
C ASN A 23 2.11 -4.61 14.58
N GLU A 24 1.50 -3.51 15.03
CA GLU A 24 2.20 -2.31 15.50
C GLU A 24 3.16 -1.74 14.47
N ILE A 25 2.78 -1.80 13.20
CA ILE A 25 3.55 -1.24 12.09
C ILE A 25 3.03 0.16 11.80
N GLU A 26 3.88 1.17 11.96
CA GLU A 26 3.53 2.54 11.65
C GLU A 26 3.47 2.75 10.14
N TYR A 27 2.49 3.54 9.70
CA TYR A 27 2.33 3.84 8.29
C TYR A 27 1.65 5.20 8.08
N ASN A 28 1.89 5.77 6.90
CA ASN A 28 1.17 6.94 6.43
C ASN A 28 0.01 6.48 5.55
N TYR A 29 -1.20 6.91 5.87
CA TYR A 29 -2.35 6.70 5.01
C TYR A 29 -2.40 7.81 3.97
N ILE A 30 -2.37 7.44 2.69
CA ILE A 30 -2.40 8.40 1.58
C ILE A 30 -3.63 8.09 0.72
N ASP A 31 -4.62 8.98 0.77
CA ASP A 31 -5.83 8.83 -0.02
C ASP A 31 -5.50 9.16 -1.48
N ILE A 32 -5.50 8.14 -2.35
CA ILE A 32 -5.11 8.29 -3.75
C ILE A 32 -6.06 9.20 -4.53
N GLU A 33 -7.29 9.36 -4.06
CA GLU A 33 -8.31 10.13 -4.76
C GLU A 33 -8.15 11.64 -4.61
N VAL A 34 -7.30 12.09 -3.69
CA VAL A 34 -7.09 13.52 -3.43
C VAL A 34 -5.61 13.93 -3.54
N GLN A 35 -4.82 13.16 -4.28
CA GLN A 35 -3.40 13.44 -4.44
C GLN A 35 -3.11 14.22 -5.72
N ALA A 36 -1.93 14.85 -5.75
CA ALA A 36 -1.42 15.54 -6.95
C ALA A 36 -1.16 14.53 -8.07
N ASP A 37 -1.19 15.02 -9.31
CA ASP A 37 -1.07 14.16 -10.50
C ASP A 37 0.23 13.36 -10.56
N ASP A 38 1.34 13.91 -10.09
CA ASP A 38 2.63 13.21 -10.10
C ASP A 38 2.63 11.99 -9.17
N ILE A 39 1.97 12.11 -8.01
CA ILE A 39 1.84 11.00 -7.06
C ILE A 39 0.93 9.92 -7.65
N VAL A 40 -0.22 10.33 -8.21
CA VAL A 40 -1.17 9.42 -8.85
C VAL A 40 -0.49 8.67 -9.99
N LYS A 41 0.26 9.39 -10.83
CA LYS A 41 0.96 8.79 -11.95
C LYS A 41 1.97 7.74 -11.50
N LYS A 42 2.69 7.99 -10.42
CA LYS A 42 3.66 7.03 -9.88
C LYS A 42 2.97 5.74 -9.45
N VAL A 43 1.83 5.85 -8.78
CA VAL A 43 1.07 4.68 -8.34
C VAL A 43 0.53 3.91 -9.55
N ILE A 44 0.07 4.63 -10.58
CA ILE A 44 -0.38 4.01 -11.83
C ILE A 44 0.78 3.25 -12.50
N ASP A 45 1.95 3.87 -12.61
CA ASP A 45 3.11 3.26 -13.24
C ASP A 45 3.54 1.97 -12.52
N VAL A 46 3.54 1.99 -11.20
CA VAL A 46 3.89 0.82 -10.38
C VAL A 46 2.91 -0.33 -10.63
N ASN A 47 1.66 -0.01 -10.92
CA ASN A 47 0.60 -1.00 -11.12
C ASN A 47 0.39 -1.38 -12.60
N GLY A 48 1.35 -1.10 -13.46
CA GLY A 48 1.32 -1.56 -14.85
C GLY A 48 0.99 -0.49 -15.88
N GLY A 49 0.72 0.74 -15.44
CA GLY A 49 0.57 1.87 -16.34
C GLY A 49 -0.84 2.17 -16.84
N PHE A 50 -1.85 1.39 -16.46
CA PHE A 50 -3.23 1.63 -16.88
C PHE A 50 -4.00 2.48 -15.89
N ASP A 51 -3.94 2.13 -14.63
CA ASP A 51 -4.69 2.81 -13.58
C ASP A 51 -4.05 2.51 -12.23
N TRP A 52 -4.41 3.31 -11.24
CA TRP A 52 -3.96 3.03 -9.89
C TRP A 52 -4.78 1.86 -9.29
N VAL A 53 -4.16 1.10 -8.44
CA VAL A 53 -4.79 0.00 -7.70
C VAL A 53 -4.50 0.20 -6.23
N VAL A 54 -5.47 -0.04 -5.38
CA VAL A 54 -5.31 0.08 -3.93
C VAL A 54 -5.66 -1.25 -3.26
N PRO A 55 -4.98 -1.60 -2.17
CA PRO A 55 -3.90 -0.89 -1.50
C PRO A 55 -2.53 -1.11 -2.16
N THR A 56 -1.82 -0.03 -2.44
CA THR A 56 -0.43 -0.08 -2.93
C THR A 56 0.47 0.38 -1.79
N LEU A 57 1.58 -0.32 -1.58
CA LEU A 57 2.51 -0.02 -0.50
C LEU A 57 3.87 0.39 -1.03
N GLU A 58 4.54 1.28 -0.30
CA GLU A 58 5.90 1.71 -0.63
C GLU A 58 6.69 1.90 0.66
N TYR A 59 7.94 1.43 0.67
CA TYR A 59 8.85 1.62 1.78
C TYR A 59 10.26 1.81 1.27
N LYS A 60 10.83 2.99 1.54
CA LYS A 60 12.21 3.35 1.15
C LYS A 60 12.49 3.07 -0.33
N GLY A 61 11.53 3.38 -1.18
CA GLY A 61 11.66 3.20 -2.63
C GLY A 61 11.31 1.81 -3.13
N ILE A 62 10.94 0.89 -2.26
CA ILE A 62 10.50 -0.46 -2.65
C ILE A 62 8.98 -0.48 -2.69
N TRP A 63 8.43 -0.82 -3.86
CA TRP A 63 6.98 -0.76 -4.10
C TRP A 63 6.37 -2.15 -4.12
N ARG A 64 5.18 -2.25 -3.56
CA ARG A 64 4.33 -3.44 -3.66
C ARG A 64 3.06 -3.05 -4.39
N ARG A 65 2.82 -3.71 -5.52
CA ARG A 65 1.64 -3.44 -6.35
C ARG A 65 0.35 -3.72 -5.58
N GLY A 66 -0.74 -3.09 -6.01
CA GLY A 66 -2.05 -3.31 -5.42
C GLY A 66 -2.51 -4.75 -5.58
N LYS A 67 -2.98 -5.33 -4.49
CA LYS A 67 -3.47 -6.71 -4.43
C LYS A 67 -4.61 -6.81 -3.44
N ILE A 68 -5.46 -7.81 -3.61
CA ILE A 68 -6.44 -8.15 -2.60
C ILE A 68 -5.71 -8.51 -1.30
N PHE A 69 -6.34 -8.26 -0.18
CA PHE A 69 -5.73 -8.56 1.12
C PHE A 69 -5.57 -10.08 1.28
N ASN A 70 -4.36 -10.49 1.62
CA ASN A 70 -4.01 -11.85 2.02
C ASN A 70 -2.94 -11.74 3.08
N GLU A 71 -3.25 -12.17 4.27
CA GLU A 71 -2.37 -11.95 5.43
C GLU A 71 -1.01 -12.61 5.27
N THR A 72 -0.98 -13.85 4.79
CA THR A 72 0.28 -14.59 4.60
C THR A 72 1.16 -13.91 3.56
N GLU A 73 0.57 -13.54 2.42
CA GLU A 73 1.30 -12.87 1.36
C GLU A 73 1.81 -11.50 1.81
N LEU A 74 0.96 -10.74 2.49
CA LEU A 74 1.34 -9.42 2.99
C LEU A 74 2.49 -9.50 3.99
N THR A 75 2.43 -10.46 4.91
CA THR A 75 3.52 -10.68 5.87
C THR A 75 4.85 -10.93 5.16
N GLY A 76 4.85 -11.79 4.15
CA GLY A 76 6.05 -12.09 3.38
C GLY A 76 6.55 -10.89 2.60
N ASP A 77 5.64 -10.14 1.99
CA ASP A 77 5.99 -8.95 1.20
C ASP A 77 6.60 -7.85 2.09
N LEU A 78 6.03 -7.62 3.27
CA LEU A 78 6.57 -6.62 4.20
C LEU A 78 7.97 -6.98 4.67
N LYS A 79 8.25 -8.26 4.89
CA LYS A 79 9.60 -8.71 5.23
C LYS A 79 10.58 -8.44 4.10
N LYS A 80 10.18 -8.72 2.85
CA LYS A 80 11.02 -8.45 1.69
C LYS A 80 11.30 -6.98 1.51
N MET A 81 10.35 -6.13 1.87
CA MET A 81 10.50 -4.67 1.79
C MET A 81 11.37 -4.11 2.92
N GLY A 82 11.61 -4.88 3.97
CA GLY A 82 12.37 -4.44 5.13
C GLY A 82 11.54 -3.72 6.18
N VAL A 83 10.21 -3.82 6.11
CA VAL A 83 9.31 -3.13 7.04
C VAL A 83 9.26 -3.82 8.40
N SER A 84 9.33 -5.15 8.39
CA SER A 84 9.29 -5.93 9.63
C SER A 84 10.39 -6.97 9.65
N ASP A 85 10.78 -7.35 10.85
CA ASP A 85 11.83 -8.34 11.09
C ASP A 85 11.36 -9.77 10.80
#